data_376054951d9338a80cc854fd05bbd707
#
_entry.id   376054951d9338a80cc854fd05bbd707
#
_cell.length_a   1.000
_cell.length_b   1.000
_cell.length_c   1.000
_cell.angle_alpha   90.00
_cell.angle_beta   90.00
_cell.angle_gamma   90.00
#
_symmetry.space_group_name_H-M   'P 1'
#
loop_
_entity.id
_entity.type
_entity.pdbx_description
1 polymer ?
#
loop_
_entity_poly.entity_id
_entity_poly.type
_entity_poly.pdbx_seq_one_letter_code
_entity_poly.pdbx_strand_id
1 'polypeptide(L)'
;YRGTSKIFWEKALSNASHSLRLTLASRSGVPGEVLLKLAVDPSIKVRATLLERLENSCFQQRTETNSKLIEILSRDKVPMIRSYALDDWRISPKRLKELVFDPSESVRQSLAARPFGLDLDSYGKLAIDRKRSVRLTAARYMLPFGHAWGTHNQQVSTDDISNLESLETFLLPQTHDIDQAVRLNLAKSKYTPAELLNNLVDDASEQVREALLCRKNFPRDTYIRLALKPKTKKLLKEYNGFFCLTSNVLCHSALSSNAYIRAMVARNVRTPVLVLRKLANDKCWLVRGQLAKNPRCLKELITELSKDNEKLVRQTAAIRLKKYDS
;
A
#
# COMPACT_ATOMS: atom_id res chain seq x y z
N TYR A 1 -3.37 -48.71 -3.85
CA TYR A 1 -4.23 -49.25 -2.77
C TYR A 1 -5.71 -48.96 -3.10
N ARG A 2 -6.23 -49.68 -4.11
CA ARG A 2 -7.66 -49.74 -4.43
C ARG A 2 -8.21 -50.94 -3.68
N GLY A 3 -8.82 -50.75 -2.47
CA GLY A 3 -9.50 -51.89 -1.85
C GLY A 3 -9.66 -51.87 -0.33
N THR A 4 -9.23 -50.86 0.39
CA THR A 4 -9.64 -50.76 1.78
C THR A 4 -11.10 -50.25 1.81
N SER A 5 -11.98 -51.15 2.20
CA SER A 5 -13.44 -50.96 2.19
C SER A 5 -13.79 -49.69 3.02
N LYS A 6 -14.79 -48.95 2.59
CA LYS A 6 -15.39 -47.83 3.33
C LYS A 6 -15.65 -48.19 4.78
N ILE A 7 -16.08 -49.42 5.01
CA ILE A 7 -16.34 -50.01 6.36
C ILE A 7 -15.07 -50.01 7.22
N PHE A 8 -13.88 -50.25 6.65
CA PHE A 8 -12.62 -50.24 7.41
C PHE A 8 -12.33 -48.84 7.95
N TRP A 9 -12.49 -47.80 7.14
CA TRP A 9 -12.22 -46.41 7.55
C TRP A 9 -13.26 -45.90 8.55
N GLU A 10 -14.52 -46.27 8.43
CA GLU A 10 -15.57 -45.92 9.37
C GLU A 10 -15.31 -46.55 10.72
N LYS A 11 -14.92 -47.83 10.74
CA LYS A 11 -14.55 -48.53 11.97
C LYS A 11 -13.25 -48.02 12.59
N ALA A 12 -12.28 -47.62 11.76
CA ALA A 12 -11.05 -46.97 12.19
C ALA A 12 -11.29 -45.61 12.85
N LEU A 13 -12.25 -44.81 12.34
CA LEU A 13 -12.61 -43.51 12.94
C LEU A 13 -13.43 -43.62 14.22
N SER A 14 -14.39 -44.55 14.31
CA SER A 14 -15.27 -44.68 15.47
C SER A 14 -14.52 -45.06 16.74
N ASN A 15 -13.43 -45.81 16.63
CA ASN A 15 -12.59 -46.26 17.75
C ASN A 15 -11.21 -45.58 17.78
N ALA A 16 -11.00 -44.54 16.99
CA ALA A 16 -9.68 -43.90 16.86
C ALA A 16 -9.32 -43.11 18.14
N SER A 17 -8.15 -43.41 18.68
CA SER A 17 -7.51 -42.55 19.65
C SER A 17 -7.22 -41.17 19.03
N HIS A 18 -7.05 -40.15 19.89
CA HIS A 18 -6.67 -38.81 19.44
C HIS A 18 -5.39 -38.82 18.54
N SER A 19 -4.40 -39.64 18.94
CA SER A 19 -3.15 -39.78 18.17
C SER A 19 -3.40 -40.39 16.79
N LEU A 20 -4.25 -41.40 16.67
CA LEU A 20 -4.59 -41.98 15.38
C LEU A 20 -5.32 -40.99 14.46
N ARG A 21 -6.26 -40.20 14.99
CA ARG A 21 -6.98 -39.17 14.22
C ARG A 21 -6.04 -38.08 13.71
N LEU A 22 -5.03 -37.67 14.51
CA LEU A 22 -3.97 -36.75 14.08
C LEU A 22 -3.14 -37.35 12.94
N THR A 23 -2.73 -38.63 13.09
CA THR A 23 -1.96 -39.32 12.05
C THR A 23 -2.76 -39.42 10.75
N LEU A 24 -4.08 -39.70 10.82
CA LEU A 24 -4.94 -39.75 9.64
C LEU A 24 -5.08 -38.36 8.99
N ALA A 25 -5.17 -37.30 9.78
CA ALA A 25 -5.27 -35.94 9.24
C ALA A 25 -4.02 -35.52 8.44
N SER A 26 -2.82 -35.95 8.88
CA SER A 26 -1.54 -35.59 8.23
C SER A 26 -1.15 -36.51 7.07
N ARG A 27 -1.56 -37.79 7.09
CA ARG A 27 -1.08 -38.82 6.18
C ARG A 27 -1.62 -38.67 4.75
N SER A 28 -0.76 -38.87 3.75
CA SER A 28 -1.15 -38.97 2.34
C SER A 28 -1.94 -40.27 2.06
N GLY A 29 -2.81 -40.27 1.02
CA GLY A 29 -3.57 -41.43 0.62
C GLY A 29 -4.80 -41.76 1.48
N VAL A 30 -5.16 -40.93 2.46
CA VAL A 30 -6.40 -41.07 3.22
C VAL A 30 -7.59 -40.65 2.33
N PRO A 31 -8.67 -41.47 2.27
CA PRO A 31 -9.85 -41.14 1.47
C PRO A 31 -10.49 -39.81 1.84
N GLY A 32 -11.00 -39.07 0.86
CA GLY A 32 -11.60 -37.77 1.05
C GLY A 32 -12.76 -37.77 2.05
N GLU A 33 -13.58 -38.82 2.05
CA GLU A 33 -14.70 -38.98 3.02
C GLU A 33 -14.21 -39.02 4.47
N VAL A 34 -13.05 -39.63 4.72
CA VAL A 34 -12.43 -39.67 6.06
C VAL A 34 -11.94 -38.29 6.47
N LEU A 35 -11.29 -37.59 5.55
CA LEU A 35 -10.81 -36.22 5.78
C LEU A 35 -11.95 -35.26 6.06
N LEU A 36 -13.07 -35.37 5.36
CA LEU A 36 -14.27 -34.56 5.62
C LEU A 36 -14.88 -34.83 7.01
N LYS A 37 -14.84 -36.07 7.49
CA LYS A 37 -15.24 -36.39 8.87
C LYS A 37 -14.27 -35.77 9.90
N LEU A 38 -12.97 -35.79 9.64
CA LEU A 38 -11.96 -35.17 10.50
C LEU A 38 -12.02 -33.62 10.49
N ALA A 39 -12.59 -33.01 9.45
CA ALA A 39 -12.78 -31.56 9.39
C ALA A 39 -13.76 -31.03 10.46
N VAL A 40 -14.59 -31.89 11.02
CA VAL A 40 -15.51 -31.59 12.14
C VAL A 40 -15.09 -32.28 13.44
N ASP A 41 -13.84 -32.76 13.53
CA ASP A 41 -13.31 -33.42 14.74
C ASP A 41 -13.41 -32.52 15.96
N PRO A 42 -13.75 -33.07 17.14
CA PRO A 42 -13.81 -32.28 18.38
C PRO A 42 -12.46 -31.61 18.72
N SER A 43 -11.34 -32.22 18.33
CA SER A 43 -10.00 -31.68 18.60
C SER A 43 -9.62 -30.59 17.61
N ILE A 44 -9.31 -29.41 18.14
CA ILE A 44 -8.76 -28.29 17.34
C ILE A 44 -7.48 -28.72 16.61
N LYS A 45 -6.62 -29.52 17.28
CA LYS A 45 -5.34 -29.99 16.71
C LYS A 45 -5.57 -30.82 15.43
N VAL A 46 -6.54 -31.73 15.46
CA VAL A 46 -6.88 -32.55 14.26
C VAL A 46 -7.34 -31.66 13.10
N ARG A 47 -8.20 -30.67 13.37
CA ARG A 47 -8.68 -29.74 12.34
C ARG A 47 -7.57 -28.81 11.81
N ALA A 48 -6.66 -28.37 12.69
CA ALA A 48 -5.49 -27.58 12.29
C ALA A 48 -4.53 -28.39 11.40
N THR A 49 -4.27 -29.66 11.74
CA THR A 49 -3.44 -30.55 10.94
C THR A 49 -3.99 -30.76 9.51
N LEU A 50 -5.31 -30.69 9.32
CA LEU A 50 -5.91 -30.71 7.98
C LEU A 50 -5.57 -29.47 7.16
N LEU A 51 -5.47 -28.29 7.79
CA LEU A 51 -5.03 -27.06 7.11
C LEU A 51 -3.56 -27.16 6.71
N GLU A 52 -2.67 -27.56 7.63
CA GLU A 52 -1.25 -27.81 7.32
C GLU A 52 -1.08 -28.81 6.17
N ARG A 53 -1.91 -29.85 6.14
CA ARG A 53 -1.92 -30.81 5.02
C ARG A 53 -2.33 -30.14 3.70
N LEU A 54 -3.30 -29.24 3.72
CA LEU A 54 -3.77 -28.54 2.52
C LEU A 54 -2.71 -27.58 1.98
N GLU A 55 -1.95 -26.92 2.84
CA GLU A 55 -0.80 -26.09 2.46
C GLU A 55 0.32 -26.91 1.81
N ASN A 56 0.64 -28.07 2.39
CA ASN A 56 1.68 -28.97 1.90
C ASN A 56 1.27 -29.77 0.64
N SER A 57 -0.02 -29.87 0.33
CA SER A 57 -0.47 -30.47 -0.91
C SER A 57 -0.18 -29.53 -2.06
N CYS A 58 0.82 -29.91 -2.90
CA CYS A 58 1.27 -29.16 -4.07
C CYS A 58 0.15 -28.35 -4.73
N PHE A 59 0.46 -27.11 -5.09
CA PHE A 59 -0.39 -26.06 -5.71
C PHE A 59 -1.30 -26.55 -6.87
N GLN A 60 -1.14 -27.76 -7.36
CA GLN A 60 -1.78 -28.27 -8.57
C GLN A 60 -3.02 -29.16 -8.34
N GLN A 61 -3.32 -29.60 -7.13
CA GLN A 61 -4.48 -30.51 -6.95
C GLN A 61 -5.71 -29.77 -6.41
N ARG A 62 -6.46 -29.17 -7.33
CA ARG A 62 -7.83 -28.74 -7.07
C ARG A 62 -8.75 -29.96 -7.05
N THR A 63 -8.69 -30.76 -5.99
CA THR A 63 -9.65 -31.86 -5.82
C THR A 63 -10.93 -31.29 -5.18
N GLU A 64 -12.07 -31.86 -5.55
CA GLU A 64 -13.36 -31.50 -4.96
C GLU A 64 -13.33 -31.66 -3.41
N THR A 65 -12.63 -32.67 -2.93
CA THR A 65 -12.43 -32.91 -1.49
C THR A 65 -11.72 -31.75 -0.83
N ASN A 66 -10.64 -31.24 -1.40
CA ASN A 66 -9.87 -30.13 -0.80
C ASN A 66 -10.71 -28.84 -0.75
N SER A 67 -11.50 -28.57 -1.79
CA SER A 67 -12.42 -27.42 -1.79
C SER A 67 -13.51 -27.56 -0.74
N LYS A 68 -14.06 -28.75 -0.54
CA LYS A 68 -15.04 -29.03 0.53
C LYS A 68 -14.41 -28.91 1.93
N LEU A 69 -13.17 -29.36 2.10
CA LEU A 69 -12.45 -29.22 3.37
C LEU A 69 -12.27 -27.75 3.77
N ILE A 70 -11.79 -26.92 2.85
CA ILE A 70 -11.62 -25.49 3.10
C ILE A 70 -12.96 -24.82 3.41
N GLU A 71 -14.02 -25.17 2.69
CA GLU A 71 -15.36 -24.64 2.94
C GLU A 71 -15.86 -24.97 4.35
N ILE A 72 -15.62 -26.21 4.85
CA ILE A 72 -15.97 -26.63 6.21
C ILE A 72 -15.10 -25.91 7.24
N LEU A 73 -13.77 -25.90 7.08
CA LEU A 73 -12.83 -25.31 8.01
C LEU A 73 -12.97 -23.77 8.11
N SER A 74 -13.35 -23.13 7.00
CA SER A 74 -13.67 -21.70 7.02
C SER A 74 -14.92 -21.35 7.84
N ARG A 75 -15.75 -22.34 8.19
CA ARG A 75 -16.93 -22.22 9.08
C ARG A 75 -16.70 -22.74 10.49
N ASP A 76 -15.46 -23.06 10.83
CA ASP A 76 -15.11 -23.61 12.13
C ASP A 76 -15.54 -22.68 13.26
N LYS A 77 -15.94 -23.27 14.39
CA LYS A 77 -16.29 -22.51 15.60
C LYS A 77 -15.11 -21.73 16.18
N VAL A 78 -13.88 -22.19 15.94
CA VAL A 78 -12.66 -21.57 16.42
C VAL A 78 -12.15 -20.54 15.43
N PRO A 79 -12.03 -19.25 15.80
CA PRO A 79 -11.59 -18.18 14.91
C PRO A 79 -10.23 -18.44 14.25
N MET A 80 -9.30 -19.03 15.00
CA MET A 80 -7.96 -19.36 14.49
C MET A 80 -8.03 -20.30 13.28
N ILE A 81 -8.89 -21.35 13.34
CA ILE A 81 -9.07 -22.27 12.22
C ILE A 81 -9.65 -21.54 11.00
N ARG A 82 -10.63 -20.64 11.20
CA ARG A 82 -11.19 -19.82 10.13
C ARG A 82 -10.16 -18.88 9.51
N SER A 83 -9.29 -18.26 10.35
CA SER A 83 -8.22 -17.39 9.88
C SER A 83 -7.21 -18.12 9.00
N TYR A 84 -6.75 -19.31 9.41
CA TYR A 84 -5.84 -20.12 8.61
C TYR A 84 -6.47 -20.64 7.31
N ALA A 85 -7.77 -20.94 7.33
CA ALA A 85 -8.47 -21.33 6.11
C ALA A 85 -8.50 -20.23 5.05
N LEU A 86 -8.32 -18.95 5.44
CA LEU A 86 -8.26 -17.81 4.53
C LEU A 86 -6.98 -17.77 3.68
N ASP A 87 -5.91 -18.44 4.07
CA ASP A 87 -4.67 -18.47 3.29
C ASP A 87 -4.80 -19.37 2.05
N ASP A 88 -5.82 -20.23 2.04
CA ASP A 88 -6.06 -21.12 0.91
C ASP A 88 -6.85 -20.41 -0.21
N TRP A 89 -6.31 -20.49 -1.45
CA TRP A 89 -6.90 -19.88 -2.64
C TRP A 89 -8.21 -20.57 -3.11
N ARG A 90 -8.50 -21.79 -2.63
CA ARG A 90 -9.68 -22.59 -3.00
C ARG A 90 -10.97 -22.18 -2.30
N ILE A 91 -10.89 -21.28 -1.31
CA ILE A 91 -12.07 -20.75 -0.63
C ILE A 91 -13.00 -20.04 -1.62
N SER A 92 -14.30 -20.28 -1.49
CA SER A 92 -15.25 -19.71 -2.44
C SER A 92 -15.41 -18.18 -2.28
N PRO A 93 -15.59 -17.42 -3.37
CA PRO A 93 -15.87 -15.98 -3.29
C PRO A 93 -17.09 -15.66 -2.42
N LYS A 94 -18.12 -16.50 -2.47
CA LYS A 94 -19.30 -16.39 -1.61
C LYS A 94 -18.91 -16.44 -0.14
N ARG A 95 -18.04 -17.39 0.23
CA ARG A 95 -17.59 -17.52 1.62
C ARG A 95 -16.74 -16.34 2.06
N LEU A 96 -15.89 -15.81 1.21
CA LEU A 96 -15.11 -14.61 1.50
C LEU A 96 -16.01 -13.42 1.83
N LYS A 97 -17.10 -13.21 1.08
CA LYS A 97 -18.09 -12.15 1.36
C LYS A 97 -18.77 -12.33 2.71
N GLU A 98 -19.08 -13.57 3.13
CA GLU A 98 -19.65 -13.86 4.44
C GLU A 98 -18.66 -13.51 5.56
N LEU A 99 -17.36 -13.82 5.39
CA LEU A 99 -16.31 -13.61 6.39
C LEU A 99 -15.96 -12.13 6.62
N VAL A 100 -16.38 -11.22 5.74
CA VAL A 100 -16.30 -9.76 5.97
C VAL A 100 -17.03 -9.38 7.27
N PHE A 101 -18.08 -10.10 7.62
CA PHE A 101 -18.88 -9.88 8.82
C PHE A 101 -18.59 -10.88 9.94
N ASP A 102 -17.46 -11.60 9.87
CA ASP A 102 -17.10 -12.56 10.92
C ASP A 102 -17.05 -11.87 12.30
N PRO A 103 -17.59 -12.48 13.35
CA PRO A 103 -17.60 -11.89 14.69
C PRO A 103 -16.19 -11.66 15.23
N SER A 104 -15.21 -12.48 14.81
CA SER A 104 -13.83 -12.37 15.26
C SER A 104 -13.05 -11.30 14.50
N GLU A 105 -12.44 -10.39 15.23
CA GLU A 105 -11.50 -9.38 14.69
C GLU A 105 -10.34 -10.03 13.93
N SER A 106 -9.77 -11.14 14.48
CA SER A 106 -8.63 -11.82 13.84
C SER A 106 -8.98 -12.38 12.46
N VAL A 107 -10.18 -12.92 12.29
CA VAL A 107 -10.63 -13.43 11.00
C VAL A 107 -10.79 -12.29 9.99
N ARG A 108 -11.45 -11.19 10.37
CA ARG A 108 -11.60 -10.02 9.49
C ARG A 108 -10.26 -9.38 9.17
N GLN A 109 -9.31 -9.37 10.12
CA GLN A 109 -7.95 -8.86 9.89
C GLN A 109 -7.17 -9.75 8.91
N SER A 110 -7.23 -11.08 9.06
CA SER A 110 -6.62 -12.01 8.10
C SER A 110 -7.25 -11.87 6.72
N LEU A 111 -8.57 -11.66 6.66
CA LEU A 111 -9.26 -11.41 5.41
C LEU A 111 -8.79 -10.11 4.74
N ALA A 112 -8.59 -9.03 5.50
CA ALA A 112 -8.07 -7.76 5.01
C ALA A 112 -6.61 -7.85 4.52
N ALA A 113 -5.82 -8.78 5.05
CA ALA A 113 -4.45 -9.04 4.62
C ALA A 113 -4.36 -9.93 3.37
N ARG A 114 -5.48 -10.55 2.95
CA ARG A 114 -5.50 -11.51 1.85
C ARG A 114 -5.18 -10.84 0.51
N PRO A 115 -4.20 -11.35 -0.26
CA PRO A 115 -3.73 -10.69 -1.47
C PRO A 115 -4.64 -10.88 -2.69
N PHE A 116 -5.68 -11.70 -2.62
CA PHE A 116 -6.54 -12.04 -3.76
C PHE A 116 -7.93 -12.54 -3.33
N GLY A 117 -8.87 -12.50 -4.26
CA GLY A 117 -10.22 -13.11 -4.10
C GLY A 117 -11.26 -12.24 -3.41
N LEU A 118 -10.91 -11.07 -2.90
CA LEU A 118 -11.87 -10.09 -2.39
C LEU A 118 -12.31 -9.15 -3.52
N ASP A 119 -13.61 -8.89 -3.58
CA ASP A 119 -14.12 -7.81 -4.40
C ASP A 119 -13.99 -6.44 -3.68
N LEU A 120 -14.18 -5.39 -4.45
CA LEU A 120 -14.00 -4.02 -3.98
C LEU A 120 -14.97 -3.65 -2.85
N ASP A 121 -16.21 -4.11 -2.91
CA ASP A 121 -17.24 -3.90 -1.87
C ASP A 121 -16.84 -4.54 -0.53
N SER A 122 -16.39 -5.79 -0.59
CA SER A 122 -15.87 -6.52 0.60
C SER A 122 -14.67 -5.81 1.21
N TYR A 123 -13.78 -5.31 0.36
CA TYR A 123 -12.61 -4.55 0.79
C TYR A 123 -13.00 -3.23 1.45
N GLY A 124 -13.94 -2.49 0.85
CA GLY A 124 -14.48 -1.25 1.40
C GLY A 124 -15.08 -1.42 2.79
N LYS A 125 -15.81 -2.51 3.01
CA LYS A 125 -16.36 -2.83 4.35
C LYS A 125 -15.28 -3.08 5.39
N LEU A 126 -14.20 -3.78 5.05
CA LEU A 126 -13.04 -3.97 5.93
C LEU A 126 -12.27 -2.66 6.18
N ALA A 127 -12.24 -1.78 5.18
CA ALA A 127 -11.60 -0.48 5.26
C ALA A 127 -12.26 0.47 6.28
N ILE A 128 -13.54 0.26 6.58
CA ILE A 128 -14.31 1.03 7.59
C ILE A 128 -14.68 0.18 8.82
N ASP A 129 -14.01 -0.96 9.03
CA ASP A 129 -14.27 -1.85 10.16
C ASP A 129 -14.18 -1.10 11.49
N ARG A 130 -15.05 -1.50 12.46
CA ARG A 130 -15.05 -0.95 13.80
C ARG A 130 -13.72 -1.13 14.55
N LYS A 131 -12.93 -2.15 14.17
CA LYS A 131 -11.66 -2.45 14.80
C LYS A 131 -10.49 -1.80 14.03
N ARG A 132 -9.69 -1.05 14.78
CA ARG A 132 -8.49 -0.37 14.27
C ARG A 132 -7.55 -1.31 13.50
N SER A 133 -7.27 -2.49 14.05
CA SER A 133 -6.39 -3.50 13.47
C SER A 133 -6.82 -3.92 12.06
N VAL A 134 -8.14 -4.09 11.85
CA VAL A 134 -8.71 -4.45 10.56
C VAL A 134 -8.56 -3.29 9.56
N ARG A 135 -8.95 -2.06 9.94
CA ARG A 135 -8.79 -0.87 9.08
C ARG A 135 -7.35 -0.61 8.69
N LEU A 136 -6.42 -0.73 9.68
CA LEU A 136 -5.00 -0.55 9.43
C LEU A 136 -4.44 -1.60 8.47
N THR A 137 -4.88 -2.85 8.61
CA THR A 137 -4.49 -3.93 7.71
C THR A 137 -5.05 -3.70 6.32
N ALA A 138 -6.32 -3.33 6.19
CA ALA A 138 -6.92 -2.97 4.91
C ALA A 138 -6.15 -1.83 4.22
N ALA A 139 -5.83 -0.75 4.91
CA ALA A 139 -5.07 0.37 4.36
C ALA A 139 -3.63 -0.01 3.95
N ARG A 140 -3.02 -0.99 4.64
CA ARG A 140 -1.65 -1.46 4.38
C ARG A 140 -1.57 -2.39 3.19
N TYR A 141 -2.52 -3.30 3.08
CA TYR A 141 -2.56 -4.36 2.06
C TYR A 141 -3.55 -4.05 0.94
N MET A 142 -4.00 -2.81 0.82
CA MET A 142 -4.70 -2.34 -0.35
C MET A 142 -3.79 -2.51 -1.56
N LEU A 143 -3.85 -3.73 -2.08
CA LEU A 143 -2.98 -4.16 -3.16
C LEU A 143 -3.48 -3.62 -4.49
N PRO A 144 -2.58 -3.51 -5.45
CA PRO A 144 -2.97 -3.33 -6.82
C PRO A 144 -3.85 -4.51 -7.20
N PHE A 145 -5.10 -4.25 -7.43
CA PHE A 145 -5.94 -5.16 -8.19
C PHE A 145 -5.22 -5.38 -9.54
N GLY A 146 -4.54 -6.50 -9.72
CA GLY A 146 -3.85 -6.79 -10.97
C GLY A 146 -2.53 -7.56 -10.89
N HIS A 147 -1.91 -7.68 -9.73
CA HIS A 147 -0.75 -8.57 -9.56
C HIS A 147 -1.12 -9.81 -8.74
N ALA A 148 -2.08 -10.56 -9.24
CA ALA A 148 -2.33 -11.91 -8.76
C ALA A 148 -1.13 -12.79 -9.09
N TRP A 149 -0.40 -13.19 -8.09
CA TRP A 149 0.49 -14.33 -8.20
C TRP A 149 -0.36 -15.56 -8.58
N GLY A 150 -0.18 -16.06 -9.77
CA GLY A 150 -0.48 -17.46 -10.10
C GLY A 150 -1.84 -17.81 -10.66
N THR A 151 -2.68 -16.91 -11.12
CA THR A 151 -3.76 -17.29 -12.04
C THR A 151 -3.40 -16.87 -13.47
N HIS A 152 -2.84 -17.82 -14.22
CA HIS A 152 -2.94 -17.77 -15.67
C HIS A 152 -4.41 -17.56 -16.04
N ASN A 153 -4.74 -16.45 -16.73
CA ASN A 153 -6.02 -16.12 -17.37
C ASN A 153 -7.11 -15.36 -16.62
N GLN A 154 -6.82 -14.60 -15.56
CA GLN A 154 -7.66 -13.42 -15.33
C GLN A 154 -6.75 -12.18 -15.29
N GLN A 155 -6.44 -11.67 -16.47
CA GLN A 155 -6.14 -10.25 -16.61
C GLN A 155 -7.36 -9.52 -16.06
N VAL A 156 -7.18 -8.87 -14.91
CA VAL A 156 -8.07 -7.77 -14.53
C VAL A 156 -7.94 -6.79 -15.68
N SER A 157 -8.99 -6.68 -16.47
CA SER A 157 -8.99 -5.80 -17.63
C SER A 157 -8.75 -4.37 -17.14
N THR A 158 -8.10 -3.56 -17.97
CA THR A 158 -7.98 -2.11 -17.74
C THR A 158 -9.35 -1.47 -17.52
N ASP A 159 -10.43 -2.14 -17.89
CA ASP A 159 -11.82 -1.73 -17.71
C ASP A 159 -12.32 -1.89 -16.26
N ASP A 160 -11.69 -2.77 -15.45
CA ASP A 160 -11.96 -2.84 -14.00
C ASP A 160 -11.31 -1.68 -13.23
N ILE A 161 -10.31 -1.02 -13.82
CA ILE A 161 -9.71 0.21 -13.29
C ILE A 161 -10.58 1.43 -13.66
N SER A 162 -11.47 1.31 -14.63
CA SER A 162 -12.42 2.36 -15.00
C SER A 162 -13.52 2.62 -13.96
N ASN A 163 -13.63 1.78 -12.93
CA ASN A 163 -14.40 2.06 -11.72
C ASN A 163 -13.58 2.85 -10.66
N LEU A 164 -12.83 3.85 -11.10
CA LEU A 164 -12.20 4.83 -10.20
C LEU A 164 -13.19 5.43 -9.20
N GLU A 165 -14.42 5.71 -9.64
CA GLU A 165 -15.51 6.19 -8.77
C GLU A 165 -15.82 5.20 -7.63
N SER A 166 -15.78 3.89 -7.89
CA SER A 166 -15.99 2.88 -6.86
C SER A 166 -14.83 2.87 -5.85
N LEU A 167 -13.60 2.94 -6.33
CA LEU A 167 -12.41 2.94 -5.47
C LEU A 167 -12.36 4.18 -4.57
N GLU A 168 -12.69 5.34 -5.12
CA GLU A 168 -12.79 6.59 -4.38
C GLU A 168 -13.84 6.51 -3.27
N THR A 169 -15.01 5.97 -3.56
CA THR A 169 -16.09 5.81 -2.59
C THR A 169 -15.67 4.97 -1.40
N PHE A 170 -14.89 3.89 -1.63
CA PHE A 170 -14.45 3.00 -0.55
C PHE A 170 -13.24 3.53 0.24
N LEU A 171 -12.36 4.29 -0.39
CA LEU A 171 -11.15 4.80 0.26
C LEU A 171 -11.37 6.18 0.90
N LEU A 172 -12.36 6.93 0.47
CA LEU A 172 -12.66 8.26 1.00
C LEU A 172 -12.80 8.25 2.53
N PRO A 173 -13.55 7.32 3.17
CA PRO A 173 -13.64 7.27 4.62
C PRO A 173 -12.29 7.09 5.32
N GLN A 174 -11.35 6.33 4.72
CA GLN A 174 -10.02 6.12 5.28
C GLN A 174 -9.15 7.38 5.26
N THR A 175 -9.40 8.33 4.36
CA THR A 175 -8.70 9.63 4.37
C THR A 175 -9.05 10.47 5.59
N HIS A 176 -10.18 10.19 6.23
CA HIS A 176 -10.68 10.85 7.44
C HIS A 176 -10.63 9.93 8.67
N ASP A 177 -9.95 8.77 8.59
CA ASP A 177 -9.86 7.86 9.72
C ASP A 177 -9.26 8.56 10.94
N ILE A 178 -9.82 8.30 12.12
CA ILE A 178 -9.32 8.85 13.38
C ILE A 178 -7.86 8.43 13.63
N ASP A 179 -7.46 7.27 13.12
CA ASP A 179 -6.11 6.74 13.28
C ASP A 179 -5.15 7.31 12.24
N GLN A 180 -4.16 8.05 12.71
CA GLN A 180 -3.08 8.57 11.89
C GLN A 180 -2.38 7.48 11.04
N ALA A 181 -2.21 6.26 11.58
CA ALA A 181 -1.49 5.20 10.87
C ALA A 181 -2.30 4.67 9.65
N VAL A 182 -3.62 4.68 9.71
CA VAL A 182 -4.48 4.38 8.55
C VAL A 182 -4.27 5.44 7.47
N ARG A 183 -4.39 6.71 7.81
CA ARG A 183 -4.19 7.83 6.89
C ARG A 183 -2.76 7.85 6.32
N LEU A 184 -1.75 7.53 7.14
CA LEU A 184 -0.35 7.43 6.71
C LEU A 184 -0.12 6.31 5.69
N ASN A 185 -0.76 5.17 5.87
CA ASN A 185 -0.67 4.06 4.91
C ASN A 185 -1.28 4.45 3.56
N LEU A 186 -2.43 5.14 3.55
CA LEU A 186 -2.99 5.70 2.33
C LEU A 186 -2.04 6.68 1.64
N ALA A 187 -1.45 7.61 2.43
CA ALA A 187 -0.50 8.58 1.89
C ALA A 187 0.74 7.91 1.27
N LYS A 188 1.19 6.79 1.81
CA LYS A 188 2.35 6.01 1.31
C LYS A 188 2.01 5.09 0.14
N SER A 189 0.78 4.60 0.05
CA SER A 189 0.39 3.64 -0.97
C SER A 189 0.44 4.26 -2.37
N LYS A 190 1.24 3.69 -3.28
CA LYS A 190 1.36 4.14 -4.68
C LYS A 190 0.06 4.01 -5.48
N TYR A 191 -0.92 3.30 -4.94
CA TYR A 191 -2.20 3.00 -5.59
C TYR A 191 -3.33 3.92 -5.16
N THR A 192 -3.15 4.73 -4.11
CA THR A 192 -4.15 5.71 -3.70
C THR A 192 -4.35 6.71 -4.83
N PRO A 193 -5.59 6.89 -5.33
CA PRO A 193 -5.91 7.86 -6.37
C PRO A 193 -5.47 9.28 -5.98
N ALA A 194 -5.09 10.07 -6.99
CA ALA A 194 -4.58 11.41 -6.78
C ALA A 194 -5.63 12.33 -6.12
N GLU A 195 -6.89 12.15 -6.47
CA GLU A 195 -8.04 12.87 -5.97
C GLU A 195 -8.19 12.71 -4.46
N LEU A 196 -8.05 11.49 -3.96
CA LEU A 196 -8.12 11.18 -2.51
C LEU A 196 -6.94 11.74 -1.72
N LEU A 197 -5.78 11.88 -2.35
CA LEU A 197 -4.61 12.48 -1.70
C LEU A 197 -4.84 13.96 -1.36
N ASN A 198 -5.73 14.65 -2.09
CA ASN A 198 -6.11 16.03 -1.79
C ASN A 198 -6.71 16.18 -0.38
N ASN A 199 -7.42 15.14 0.11
CA ASN A 199 -8.00 15.16 1.45
C ASN A 199 -6.94 15.06 2.56
N LEU A 200 -5.78 14.51 2.25
CA LEU A 200 -4.68 14.35 3.20
C LEU A 200 -3.69 15.54 3.23
N VAL A 201 -3.85 16.52 2.34
CA VAL A 201 -2.96 17.71 2.27
C VAL A 201 -3.02 18.53 3.55
N ASP A 202 -4.21 18.63 4.11
CA ASP A 202 -4.47 19.38 5.33
C ASP A 202 -4.48 18.49 6.59
N ASP A 203 -3.96 17.27 6.49
CA ASP A 203 -3.91 16.32 7.60
C ASP A 203 -3.22 16.94 8.83
N ALA A 204 -3.77 16.68 10.00
CA ALA A 204 -3.20 17.18 11.26
C ALA A 204 -1.78 16.62 11.52
N SER A 205 -1.52 15.39 11.05
CA SER A 205 -0.24 14.73 11.21
C SER A 205 0.80 15.21 10.20
N GLU A 206 1.94 15.66 10.72
CA GLU A 206 3.11 16.00 9.92
C GLU A 206 3.62 14.80 9.10
N GLN A 207 3.63 13.60 9.70
CA GLN A 207 4.09 12.37 9.03
C GLN A 207 3.24 12.00 7.81
N VAL A 208 1.92 12.22 7.86
CA VAL A 208 1.03 12.02 6.73
C VAL A 208 1.37 12.99 5.61
N ARG A 209 1.53 14.28 5.95
CA ARG A 209 1.91 15.30 4.97
C ARG A 209 3.30 15.09 4.36
N GLU A 210 4.27 14.58 5.15
CA GLU A 210 5.59 14.17 4.65
C GLU A 210 5.51 13.04 3.63
N ALA A 211 4.70 12.02 3.93
CA ALA A 211 4.53 10.90 3.03
C ALA A 211 4.00 11.33 1.66
N LEU A 212 3.13 12.34 1.61
CA LEU A 212 2.63 12.92 0.37
C LEU A 212 3.75 13.61 -0.44
N LEU A 213 4.69 14.28 0.21
CA LEU A 213 5.82 14.96 -0.46
C LEU A 213 6.76 13.97 -1.16
N CYS A 214 6.84 12.75 -0.65
CA CYS A 214 7.71 11.70 -1.21
C CYS A 214 7.11 11.02 -2.45
N ARG A 215 5.88 11.34 -2.84
CA ARG A 215 5.20 10.68 -3.97
C ARG A 215 5.64 11.24 -5.32
N LYS A 216 5.89 10.35 -6.27
CA LYS A 216 6.28 10.72 -7.65
C LYS A 216 5.09 11.30 -8.47
N ASN A 217 3.88 10.82 -8.21
CA ASN A 217 2.66 11.13 -8.98
C ASN A 217 1.67 11.94 -8.15
N PHE A 218 2.14 13.01 -7.51
CA PHE A 218 1.27 13.86 -6.69
C PHE A 218 0.75 15.04 -7.50
N PRO A 219 -0.56 15.39 -7.42
CA PRO A 219 -1.12 16.52 -8.15
C PRO A 219 -0.42 17.81 -7.80
N ARG A 220 -0.14 18.60 -8.82
CA ARG A 220 0.69 19.79 -8.75
C ARG A 220 0.17 20.85 -7.79
N ASP A 221 -1.10 21.22 -7.92
CA ASP A 221 -1.70 22.27 -7.08
C ASP A 221 -1.79 21.84 -5.62
N THR A 222 -2.03 20.54 -5.42
CA THR A 222 -2.01 19.90 -4.11
C THR A 222 -0.61 19.95 -3.49
N TYR A 223 0.44 19.72 -4.29
CA TYR A 223 1.82 19.85 -3.82
C TYR A 223 2.15 21.28 -3.37
N ILE A 224 1.71 22.29 -4.13
CA ILE A 224 1.91 23.70 -3.76
C ILE A 224 1.21 24.03 -2.44
N ARG A 225 -0.05 23.59 -2.26
CA ARG A 225 -0.80 23.77 -1.01
C ARG A 225 -0.05 23.14 0.17
N LEU A 226 0.46 21.92 0.01
CA LEU A 226 1.21 21.20 1.02
C LEU A 226 2.52 21.93 1.38
N ALA A 227 3.26 22.41 0.38
CA ALA A 227 4.51 23.12 0.54
C ALA A 227 4.36 24.46 1.28
N LEU A 228 3.17 25.06 1.25
CA LEU A 228 2.86 26.32 1.97
C LEU A 228 2.67 26.13 3.48
N LYS A 229 2.44 24.92 3.98
CA LYS A 229 2.23 24.67 5.40
C LYS A 229 3.48 24.97 6.23
N PRO A 230 3.36 25.67 7.37
CA PRO A 230 4.51 26.14 8.15
C PRO A 230 5.49 25.04 8.58
N LYS A 231 4.97 23.92 9.06
CA LYS A 231 5.81 22.78 9.49
C LYS A 231 6.44 22.04 8.31
N THR A 232 5.73 21.91 7.21
CA THR A 232 6.23 21.30 5.98
C THR A 232 7.39 22.09 5.36
N LYS A 233 7.44 23.42 5.58
CA LYS A 233 8.58 24.27 5.17
C LYS A 233 9.90 23.84 5.82
N LYS A 234 9.89 23.37 7.05
CA LYS A 234 11.11 22.87 7.73
C LYS A 234 11.60 21.58 7.08
N LEU A 235 10.69 20.67 6.80
CA LEU A 235 10.98 19.40 6.13
C LEU A 235 11.53 19.58 4.71
N LEU A 236 10.94 20.47 3.94
CA LEU A 236 11.43 20.80 2.61
C LEU A 236 12.87 21.38 2.66
N LYS A 237 13.26 22.06 3.75
CA LYS A 237 14.65 22.50 3.95
C LYS A 237 15.60 21.33 4.23
N GLU A 238 15.22 20.40 5.08
CA GLU A 238 16.07 19.30 5.56
C GLU A 238 16.27 18.23 4.51
N TYR A 239 15.24 17.90 3.73
CA TYR A 239 15.27 16.77 2.80
C TYR A 239 15.66 17.12 1.36
N ASN A 240 15.96 18.38 1.02
CA ASN A 240 16.06 18.76 -0.40
C ASN A 240 14.87 18.22 -1.22
N GLY A 241 13.69 18.18 -0.60
CA GLY A 241 12.49 17.39 -1.00
C GLY A 241 11.95 17.63 -2.41
N PHE A 242 12.54 18.56 -3.16
CA PHE A 242 12.26 18.82 -4.56
C PHE A 242 13.00 17.86 -5.53
N PHE A 243 13.84 16.96 -5.06
CA PHE A 243 14.58 16.05 -5.95
C PHE A 243 13.70 15.12 -6.78
N CYS A 244 12.46 14.86 -6.33
CA CYS A 244 11.54 13.98 -7.04
C CYS A 244 10.57 14.70 -7.99
N LEU A 245 10.61 16.04 -8.08
CA LEU A 245 9.67 16.79 -8.90
C LEU A 245 9.96 16.64 -10.40
N THR A 246 8.90 16.48 -11.19
CA THR A 246 8.99 16.52 -12.64
C THR A 246 9.27 17.95 -13.13
N SER A 247 9.85 18.07 -14.32
CA SER A 247 10.13 19.38 -14.93
C SER A 247 8.89 20.27 -15.01
N ASN A 248 7.73 19.70 -15.28
CA ASN A 248 6.46 20.45 -15.35
C ASN A 248 6.07 21.06 -14.01
N VAL A 249 6.21 20.33 -12.92
CA VAL A 249 5.93 20.84 -11.57
C VAL A 249 6.89 21.95 -11.20
N LEU A 250 8.19 21.81 -11.53
CA LEU A 250 9.19 22.84 -11.28
C LEU A 250 8.90 24.12 -12.09
N CYS A 251 8.53 24.00 -13.37
CA CYS A 251 8.18 25.15 -14.22
C CYS A 251 7.04 25.98 -13.60
N HIS A 252 6.04 25.33 -13.09
CA HIS A 252 4.90 26.02 -12.51
C HIS A 252 5.16 26.55 -11.09
N SER A 253 5.84 25.77 -10.25
CA SER A 253 6.24 26.22 -8.92
C SER A 253 7.16 27.46 -8.98
N ALA A 254 7.87 27.64 -10.09
CA ALA A 254 8.64 28.86 -10.36
C ALA A 254 7.76 30.12 -10.54
N LEU A 255 6.48 29.98 -10.86
CA LEU A 255 5.51 31.07 -11.00
C LEU A 255 4.73 31.35 -9.71
N SER A 256 5.02 30.64 -8.63
CA SER A 256 4.33 30.81 -7.35
C SER A 256 4.48 32.24 -6.84
N SER A 257 3.41 32.81 -6.27
CA SER A 257 3.46 34.09 -5.54
C SER A 257 4.40 34.04 -4.33
N ASN A 258 4.60 32.84 -3.76
CA ASN A 258 5.46 32.63 -2.59
C ASN A 258 6.93 32.51 -2.99
N ALA A 259 7.74 33.50 -2.58
CA ALA A 259 9.17 33.54 -2.85
C ALA A 259 9.93 32.29 -2.31
N TYR A 260 9.43 31.67 -1.25
CA TYR A 260 10.06 30.51 -0.67
C TYR A 260 9.96 29.28 -1.60
N ILE A 261 8.79 29.09 -2.22
CA ILE A 261 8.61 28.01 -3.23
C ILE A 261 9.52 28.25 -4.42
N ARG A 262 9.56 29.50 -4.94
CA ARG A 262 10.46 29.84 -6.05
C ARG A 262 11.93 29.62 -5.68
N ALA A 263 12.33 29.94 -4.43
CA ALA A 263 13.69 29.72 -3.93
C ALA A 263 14.06 28.22 -3.90
N MET A 264 13.11 27.36 -3.55
CA MET A 264 13.32 25.90 -3.56
C MET A 264 13.44 25.39 -4.99
N VAL A 265 12.63 25.87 -5.92
CA VAL A 265 12.78 25.57 -7.35
C VAL A 265 14.15 26.01 -7.85
N ALA A 266 14.59 27.21 -7.50
CA ALA A 266 15.90 27.75 -7.89
C ALA A 266 17.06 26.84 -7.44
N ARG A 267 16.97 26.21 -6.29
CA ARG A 267 17.98 25.30 -5.76
C ARG A 267 17.93 23.89 -6.33
N ASN A 268 16.79 23.46 -6.89
CA ASN A 268 16.61 22.08 -7.36
C ASN A 268 17.47 21.77 -8.59
N VAL A 269 18.23 20.67 -8.53
CA VAL A 269 19.12 20.24 -9.62
C VAL A 269 18.38 19.80 -10.90
N ARG A 270 17.08 19.49 -10.79
CA ARG A 270 16.25 19.11 -11.96
C ARG A 270 15.52 20.29 -12.59
N THR A 271 15.70 21.50 -12.06
CA THR A 271 15.04 22.69 -12.61
C THR A 271 15.56 22.93 -14.03
N PRO A 272 14.66 23.05 -15.02
CA PRO A 272 15.04 23.33 -16.39
C PRO A 272 15.82 24.64 -16.51
N VAL A 273 16.80 24.67 -17.39
CA VAL A 273 17.68 25.85 -17.60
C VAL A 273 16.88 27.12 -17.90
N LEU A 274 15.82 27.03 -18.70
CA LEU A 274 14.93 28.16 -18.98
C LEU A 274 14.30 28.75 -17.74
N VAL A 275 13.96 27.90 -16.77
CA VAL A 275 13.39 28.33 -15.47
C VAL A 275 14.47 28.96 -14.61
N LEU A 276 15.69 28.40 -14.59
CA LEU A 276 16.81 28.99 -13.87
C LEU A 276 17.12 30.41 -14.39
N ARG A 277 17.09 30.64 -15.71
CA ARG A 277 17.25 31.96 -16.34
C ARG A 277 16.18 32.96 -15.83
N LYS A 278 14.92 32.55 -15.74
CA LYS A 278 13.84 33.39 -15.18
C LYS A 278 14.07 33.72 -13.72
N LEU A 279 14.47 32.73 -12.92
CA LEU A 279 14.68 32.89 -11.48
C LEU A 279 15.94 33.71 -11.13
N ALA A 280 16.88 33.89 -12.08
CA ALA A 280 18.02 34.78 -11.94
C ALA A 280 17.59 36.25 -11.75
N ASN A 281 16.46 36.62 -12.36
CA ASN A 281 15.87 37.96 -12.27
C ASN A 281 14.69 38.02 -11.29
N ASP A 282 14.59 37.08 -10.34
CA ASP A 282 13.50 37.08 -9.35
C ASP A 282 13.60 38.31 -8.43
N LYS A 283 12.45 38.93 -8.15
CA LYS A 283 12.38 40.10 -7.25
C LYS A 283 12.89 39.85 -5.84
N CYS A 284 12.85 38.57 -5.38
CA CYS A 284 13.28 38.18 -4.05
C CYS A 284 14.74 37.71 -4.07
N TRP A 285 15.59 38.39 -3.30
CA TRP A 285 17.01 38.03 -3.17
C TRP A 285 17.23 36.58 -2.68
N LEU A 286 16.32 36.04 -1.87
CA LEU A 286 16.38 34.66 -1.38
C LEU A 286 16.34 33.67 -2.56
N VAL A 287 15.50 33.92 -3.56
CA VAL A 287 15.39 33.09 -4.77
C VAL A 287 16.71 33.13 -5.55
N ARG A 288 17.23 34.33 -5.80
CA ARG A 288 18.50 34.51 -6.50
C ARG A 288 19.68 33.89 -5.74
N GLY A 289 19.69 34.02 -4.41
CA GLY A 289 20.70 33.40 -3.55
C GLY A 289 20.66 31.86 -3.55
N GLN A 290 19.47 31.26 -3.62
CA GLN A 290 19.34 29.81 -3.77
C GLN A 290 19.72 29.34 -5.17
N LEU A 291 19.47 30.14 -6.20
CA LEU A 291 19.95 29.88 -7.55
C LEU A 291 21.47 29.83 -7.60
N ALA A 292 22.17 30.78 -6.98
CA ALA A 292 23.64 30.80 -6.89
C ALA A 292 24.21 29.53 -6.23
N LYS A 293 23.44 28.86 -5.37
CA LYS A 293 23.79 27.58 -4.71
C LYS A 293 23.45 26.36 -5.55
N ASN A 294 22.73 26.49 -6.67
CA ASN A 294 22.33 25.36 -7.50
C ASN A 294 23.53 24.78 -8.26
N PRO A 295 23.90 23.50 -8.10
CA PRO A 295 25.05 22.92 -8.78
C PRO A 295 24.91 22.88 -10.30
N ARG A 296 23.71 22.98 -10.85
CA ARG A 296 23.43 23.01 -12.29
C ARG A 296 23.22 24.42 -12.85
N CYS A 297 23.40 25.45 -12.04
CA CYS A 297 23.31 26.82 -12.53
C CYS A 297 24.46 27.10 -13.50
N LEU A 298 24.15 27.71 -14.64
CA LEU A 298 25.11 28.04 -15.64
C LEU A 298 26.15 29.07 -15.14
N LYS A 299 27.42 28.97 -15.57
CA LYS A 299 28.49 29.89 -15.17
C LYS A 299 28.13 31.35 -15.49
N GLU A 300 27.47 31.56 -16.64
CA GLU A 300 26.98 32.88 -17.09
C GLU A 300 26.04 33.51 -16.03
N LEU A 301 25.02 32.75 -15.56
CA LEU A 301 24.07 33.22 -14.54
C LEU A 301 24.77 33.48 -13.20
N ILE A 302 25.74 32.66 -12.83
CA ILE A 302 26.52 32.88 -11.61
C ILE A 302 27.36 34.16 -11.72
N THR A 303 27.90 34.46 -12.92
CA THR A 303 28.62 35.70 -13.20
C THR A 303 27.70 36.92 -13.10
N GLU A 304 26.45 36.82 -13.58
CA GLU A 304 25.46 37.89 -13.41
C GLU A 304 25.13 38.08 -11.91
N LEU A 305 24.88 36.99 -11.19
CA LEU A 305 24.57 37.03 -9.76
C LEU A 305 25.74 37.51 -8.89
N SER A 306 26.97 37.45 -9.37
CA SER A 306 28.13 38.04 -8.69
C SER A 306 28.11 39.58 -8.66
N LYS A 307 27.25 40.19 -9.49
CA LYS A 307 27.00 41.63 -9.56
C LYS A 307 25.64 42.02 -8.95
N ASP A 308 24.97 41.11 -8.25
CA ASP A 308 23.65 41.33 -7.65
C ASP A 308 23.64 42.49 -6.69
N ASN A 309 22.51 43.18 -6.57
CA ASN A 309 22.35 44.29 -5.62
C ASN A 309 22.42 43.81 -4.14
N GLU A 310 22.11 42.54 -3.87
CA GLU A 310 22.14 41.98 -2.52
C GLU A 310 23.49 41.35 -2.18
N LYS A 311 24.10 41.78 -1.08
CA LYS A 311 25.44 41.33 -0.65
C LYS A 311 25.56 39.81 -0.52
N LEU A 312 24.55 39.15 0.08
CA LEU A 312 24.56 37.72 0.32
C LEU A 312 24.52 36.92 -1.01
N VAL A 313 23.83 37.43 -2.02
CA VAL A 313 23.78 36.81 -3.36
C VAL A 313 25.15 36.93 -4.01
N ARG A 314 25.77 38.15 -4.01
CA ARG A 314 27.11 38.37 -4.56
C ARG A 314 28.16 37.45 -3.93
N GLN A 315 28.17 37.35 -2.60
CA GLN A 315 29.12 36.50 -1.87
C GLN A 315 28.94 35.02 -2.26
N THR A 316 27.70 34.56 -2.32
CA THR A 316 27.39 33.17 -2.68
C THR A 316 27.84 32.85 -4.12
N ALA A 317 27.58 33.76 -5.05
CA ALA A 317 27.99 33.64 -6.45
C ALA A 317 29.52 33.67 -6.61
N ALA A 318 30.21 34.57 -5.89
CA ALA A 318 31.66 34.65 -5.90
C ALA A 318 32.36 33.37 -5.38
N ILE A 319 31.85 32.78 -4.29
CA ILE A 319 32.33 31.49 -3.78
C ILE A 319 32.16 30.40 -4.85
N ARG A 320 31.05 30.45 -5.56
CA ARG A 320 30.75 29.46 -6.60
C ARG A 320 31.65 29.62 -7.84
N LEU A 321 31.93 30.86 -8.29
CA LEU A 321 32.84 31.13 -9.41
C LEU A 321 34.23 30.59 -9.12
N LYS A 322 34.77 30.78 -7.94
CA LYS A 322 36.09 30.22 -7.58
C LYS A 322 36.19 28.70 -7.77
N LYS A 323 35.06 27.97 -7.63
CA LYS A 323 34.99 26.51 -7.86
C LYS A 323 34.87 26.12 -9.33
N TYR A 324 34.61 27.06 -10.25
CA TYR A 324 34.63 26.81 -11.67
C TYR A 324 36.02 27.06 -12.29
N ASP A 325 36.84 27.82 -11.58
CA ASP A 325 38.17 28.21 -12.04
C ASP A 325 39.29 27.35 -11.40
N SER A 326 38.92 26.50 -10.42
CA SER A 326 39.75 25.46 -9.81
C SER A 326 39.44 24.10 -10.44
#